data_cb1d7798cad36144a470955923d5fb3e
#
_entry.id   cb1d7798cad36144a470955923d5fb3e
#
_cell.length_a   1.000
_cell.length_b   1.000
_cell.length_c   1.000
_cell.angle_alpha   90.00
_cell.angle_beta   90.00
_cell.angle_gamma   90.00
#
_symmetry.space_group_name_H-M   'P 1'
#
loop_
_entity.id
_entity.type
_entity.pdbx_description
1 polymer ?
#
loop_
_entity_poly.entity_id
_entity_poly.type
_entity_poly.pdbx_seq_one_letter_code
_entity_poly.pdbx_strand_id
1 'polypeptide(L)'
;MTTDKLRTPGDSRELWIAVGLSLFAAVAFYLSTKATLHDLDYTNQIASTLLHGQLGLREKPPDWLNEMIPWEGRYYSAFPLGAVLSMLPVALLRSAGLIQSFPGRVLAALIAGLCVYFFFQLAKAFQADYSSLESKSLARRIMLALFPIFGTWTWCNLGFGGAWQIALGLALLGQTAALYFTLVRPSPFFAGASFALAFGNRTELLITFPLYLYLFWQRPNGKLQGAAVSPGTSVALGEGGSPPPQAANAIGRRELGRGLQEKTPMLICFLSVPATLALLTAAYNFARFDSIFDFGYIHIPAVAQEPWYQHGLFSIQAIPWNIYTMLFQGLESIDYFPYIRPNGFGCSIFLASPFLCLLFRQGGRYKVVAWVAIALLTVVLWMHGNPGSWQFSYRYAMILLPWIFLLLTANGPATISVAETSLFAVSLAINAMATWQFLWTDQIQP
;
A
#
# COMPACT_ATOMS: atom_id res chain seq x y z
N MET A 1 -21.41 -30.67 7.21
CA MET A 1 -20.63 -31.07 8.40
C MET A 1 -19.33 -30.29 8.38
N THR A 2 -19.31 -29.16 9.06
CA THR A 2 -18.20 -28.23 9.19
C THR A 2 -17.20 -28.81 10.18
N THR A 3 -16.03 -29.23 9.69
CA THR A 3 -14.91 -29.58 10.55
C THR A 3 -14.38 -28.29 11.19
N ASP A 4 -14.85 -28.04 12.39
CA ASP A 4 -14.28 -27.08 13.32
C ASP A 4 -12.83 -27.54 13.62
N LYS A 5 -11.85 -27.00 12.89
CA LYS A 5 -10.44 -27.17 13.23
C LYS A 5 -10.23 -26.44 14.56
N LEU A 6 -10.25 -27.20 15.65
CA LEU A 6 -9.84 -26.74 16.98
C LEU A 6 -8.57 -25.86 16.82
N ARG A 7 -8.71 -24.56 17.10
CA ARG A 7 -7.59 -23.61 17.14
C ARG A 7 -6.61 -24.14 18.18
N THR A 8 -5.37 -24.38 17.75
CA THR A 8 -4.33 -24.74 18.70
C THR A 8 -4.08 -23.57 19.67
N PRO A 9 -3.69 -23.83 20.92
CA PRO A 9 -3.38 -22.77 21.90
C PRO A 9 -2.37 -21.72 21.39
N GLY A 10 -1.46 -22.10 20.49
CA GLY A 10 -0.51 -21.21 19.84
C GLY A 10 -1.16 -20.18 18.91
N ASP A 11 -2.24 -20.55 18.21
CA ASP A 11 -2.94 -19.65 17.28
C ASP A 11 -3.67 -18.51 18.00
N SER A 12 -4.23 -18.79 19.20
CA SER A 12 -4.88 -17.75 20.00
C SER A 12 -3.89 -16.75 20.58
N ARG A 13 -2.73 -17.21 21.08
CA ARG A 13 -1.68 -16.33 21.62
C ARG A 13 -1.14 -15.37 20.54
N GLU A 14 -0.84 -15.87 19.36
CA GLU A 14 -0.33 -15.04 18.27
C GLU A 14 -1.38 -14.04 17.73
N LEU A 15 -2.66 -14.39 17.76
CA LEU A 15 -3.74 -13.45 17.45
C LEU A 15 -3.77 -12.29 18.46
N TRP A 16 -3.65 -12.57 19.75
CA TRP A 16 -3.61 -11.52 20.77
C TRP A 16 -2.36 -10.64 20.65
N ILE A 17 -1.22 -11.20 20.28
CA ILE A 17 -0.02 -10.42 19.97
C ILE A 17 -0.27 -9.50 18.77
N ALA A 18 -0.86 -10.00 17.69
CA ALA A 18 -1.19 -9.19 16.51
C ALA A 18 -2.13 -8.03 16.84
N VAL A 19 -3.18 -8.31 17.63
CA VAL A 19 -4.16 -7.30 18.09
C VAL A 19 -3.47 -6.30 19.03
N GLY A 20 -2.68 -6.76 19.98
CA GLY A 20 -1.94 -5.88 20.89
C GLY A 20 -0.97 -4.95 20.17
N LEU A 21 -0.22 -5.46 19.16
CA LEU A 21 0.66 -4.66 18.33
C LEU A 21 -0.12 -3.64 17.46
N SER A 22 -1.27 -4.05 16.93
CA SER A 22 -2.15 -3.17 16.16
C SER A 22 -2.66 -2.01 17.02
N LEU A 23 -3.13 -2.30 18.24
CA LEU A 23 -3.58 -1.27 19.18
C LEU A 23 -2.43 -0.38 19.63
N PHE A 24 -1.26 -0.95 19.97
CA PHE A 24 -0.06 -0.18 20.29
C PHE A 24 0.30 0.77 19.16
N ALA A 25 0.35 0.29 17.91
CA ALA A 25 0.66 1.11 16.74
C ALA A 25 -0.37 2.23 16.54
N ALA A 26 -1.65 1.93 16.68
CA ALA A 26 -2.71 2.94 16.57
C ALA A 26 -2.58 4.02 17.65
N VAL A 27 -2.35 3.65 18.90
CA VAL A 27 -2.18 4.60 20.01
C VAL A 27 -0.92 5.42 19.83
N ALA A 28 0.23 4.79 19.54
CA ALA A 28 1.49 5.49 19.34
C ALA A 28 1.40 6.48 18.17
N PHE A 29 0.74 6.07 17.08
CA PHE A 29 0.52 6.92 15.92
C PHE A 29 -0.39 8.11 16.25
N TYR A 30 -1.51 7.87 16.92
CA TYR A 30 -2.42 8.92 17.37
C TYR A 30 -1.72 9.95 18.26
N LEU A 31 -0.91 9.50 19.21
CA LEU A 31 -0.18 10.39 20.14
C LEU A 31 0.94 11.17 19.45
N SER A 32 1.58 10.61 18.43
CA SER A 32 2.65 11.27 17.67
C SER A 32 2.15 12.22 16.59
N THR A 33 0.86 12.16 16.22
CA THR A 33 0.26 13.04 15.22
C THR A 33 -0.24 14.33 15.87
N LYS A 34 0.20 15.48 15.37
CA LYS A 34 -0.31 16.79 15.80
C LYS A 34 -1.63 17.12 15.10
N ALA A 35 -2.54 17.76 15.79
CA ALA A 35 -3.73 18.33 15.15
C ALA A 35 -3.33 19.48 14.20
N THR A 36 -3.86 19.46 13.00
CA THR A 36 -3.67 20.53 12.02
C THR A 36 -4.58 21.71 12.31
N LEU A 37 -4.17 22.91 11.91
CA LEU A 37 -4.99 24.12 12.04
C LEU A 37 -6.21 24.06 11.13
N HIS A 38 -6.06 23.47 9.95
CA HIS A 38 -7.10 23.34 8.93
C HIS A 38 -7.21 21.87 8.49
N ASP A 39 -8.45 21.44 8.30
CA ASP A 39 -8.74 20.10 7.76
C ASP A 39 -8.55 20.11 6.23
N LEU A 40 -7.54 19.37 5.74
CA LEU A 40 -7.31 19.14 4.31
C LEU A 40 -8.14 17.94 3.85
N ASP A 41 -9.46 18.08 3.89
CA ASP A 41 -10.44 16.99 3.79
C ASP A 41 -11.16 16.92 2.42
N TYR A 42 -10.47 17.24 1.33
CA TYR A 42 -11.01 17.28 -0.05
C TYR A 42 -11.97 16.14 -0.38
N THR A 43 -11.59 14.90 -0.05
CA THR A 43 -12.39 13.69 -0.33
C THR A 43 -13.63 13.60 0.54
N ASN A 44 -13.56 14.03 1.81
CA ASN A 44 -14.67 14.02 2.73
C ASN A 44 -15.73 15.07 2.35
N GLN A 45 -15.30 16.23 1.86
CA GLN A 45 -16.23 17.25 1.34
C GLN A 45 -17.08 16.69 0.19
N ILE A 46 -16.44 16.02 -0.78
CA ILE A 46 -17.17 15.40 -1.89
C ILE A 46 -18.00 14.19 -1.42
N ALA A 47 -17.50 13.37 -0.48
CA ALA A 47 -18.28 12.28 0.09
C ALA A 47 -19.58 12.79 0.75
N SER A 48 -19.51 13.93 1.41
CA SER A 48 -20.70 14.60 2.00
C SER A 48 -21.70 15.04 0.93
N THR A 49 -21.24 15.57 -0.22
CA THR A 49 -22.16 15.93 -1.31
C THR A 49 -22.81 14.72 -1.97
N LEU A 50 -22.06 13.61 -2.09
CA LEU A 50 -22.61 12.35 -2.64
C LEU A 50 -23.76 11.80 -1.79
N LEU A 51 -23.75 11.96 -0.47
CA LEU A 51 -24.87 11.58 0.41
C LEU A 51 -26.16 12.35 0.08
N HIS A 52 -26.03 13.51 -0.56
CA HIS A 52 -27.18 14.34 -1.00
C HIS A 52 -27.43 14.24 -2.52
N GLY A 53 -26.87 13.21 -3.19
CA GLY A 53 -27.03 12.98 -4.63
C GLY A 53 -26.33 14.03 -5.52
N GLN A 54 -25.29 14.71 -5.00
CA GLN A 54 -24.55 15.72 -5.74
C GLN A 54 -23.11 15.26 -5.97
N LEU A 55 -22.56 15.50 -7.17
CA LEU A 55 -21.22 15.08 -7.54
C LEU A 55 -20.13 16.08 -7.12
N GLY A 56 -20.47 17.32 -6.80
CA GLY A 56 -19.54 18.38 -6.42
C GLY A 56 -20.18 19.43 -5.53
N LEU A 57 -19.37 20.26 -4.88
CA LEU A 57 -19.81 21.37 -4.04
C LEU A 57 -20.44 22.47 -4.91
N ARG A 58 -21.52 23.09 -4.42
CA ARG A 58 -22.15 24.27 -5.06
C ARG A 58 -21.50 25.58 -4.58
N GLU A 59 -21.04 25.59 -3.36
CA GLU A 59 -20.41 26.76 -2.74
C GLU A 59 -18.89 26.68 -2.88
N LYS A 60 -18.23 27.85 -2.94
CA LYS A 60 -16.77 27.92 -2.96
C LYS A 60 -16.24 27.30 -1.67
N PRO A 61 -15.32 26.32 -1.78
CA PRO A 61 -14.64 25.75 -0.61
C PRO A 61 -13.77 26.80 0.08
N PRO A 62 -13.39 26.60 1.34
CA PRO A 62 -12.41 27.43 2.03
C PRO A 62 -11.08 27.51 1.25
N ASP A 63 -10.39 28.66 1.35
CA ASP A 63 -9.19 28.95 0.54
C ASP A 63 -8.02 27.99 0.83
N TRP A 64 -7.97 27.34 1.99
CA TRP A 64 -6.97 26.29 2.28
C TRP A 64 -7.20 24.97 1.54
N LEU A 65 -8.37 24.77 0.94
CA LEU A 65 -8.65 23.67 0.01
C LEU A 65 -8.37 24.12 -1.45
N ASN A 66 -7.15 24.59 -1.67
CA ASN A 66 -6.70 25.21 -2.92
C ASN A 66 -6.62 24.27 -4.14
N GLU A 67 -6.67 22.95 -3.92
CA GLU A 67 -6.68 21.93 -4.99
C GLU A 67 -8.10 21.51 -5.40
N MET A 68 -9.14 22.20 -4.91
CA MET A 68 -10.49 21.99 -5.43
C MET A 68 -10.63 22.61 -6.82
N ILE A 69 -11.27 21.86 -7.72
CA ILE A 69 -11.39 22.17 -9.15
C ILE A 69 -12.69 22.92 -9.40
N PRO A 70 -12.64 24.21 -9.80
CA PRO A 70 -13.82 24.93 -10.28
C PRO A 70 -14.16 24.47 -11.71
N TRP A 71 -15.31 23.86 -11.91
CA TRP A 71 -15.78 23.38 -13.21
C TRP A 71 -17.30 23.50 -13.31
N GLU A 72 -17.80 24.15 -14.36
CA GLU A 72 -19.24 24.35 -14.63
C GLU A 72 -20.08 24.79 -13.43
N GLY A 73 -19.58 25.76 -12.68
CA GLY A 73 -20.30 26.34 -11.52
C GLY A 73 -20.32 25.45 -10.28
N ARG A 74 -19.48 24.42 -10.23
CA ARG A 74 -19.29 23.54 -9.07
C ARG A 74 -17.81 23.38 -8.75
N TYR A 75 -17.53 22.80 -7.57
CA TYR A 75 -16.16 22.49 -7.14
C TYR A 75 -16.02 20.97 -6.92
N TYR A 76 -15.01 20.39 -7.55
CA TYR A 76 -14.70 18.96 -7.49
C TYR A 76 -13.32 18.73 -6.89
N SER A 77 -13.03 17.48 -6.49
CA SER A 77 -11.69 17.10 -6.10
C SER A 77 -11.01 16.26 -7.18
N ALA A 78 -9.67 16.35 -7.26
CA ALA A 78 -8.86 15.58 -8.20
C ALA A 78 -8.73 14.09 -7.79
N PHE A 79 -9.28 13.71 -6.65
CA PHE A 79 -9.19 12.35 -6.18
C PHE A 79 -10.10 11.39 -6.96
N PRO A 80 -9.66 10.14 -7.21
CA PRO A 80 -10.51 9.14 -7.82
C PRO A 80 -11.69 8.78 -6.91
N LEU A 81 -12.76 8.24 -7.51
CA LEU A 81 -13.98 7.91 -6.80
C LEU A 81 -13.76 7.01 -5.58
N GLY A 82 -12.85 6.04 -5.66
CA GLY A 82 -12.57 5.14 -4.55
C GLY A 82 -12.07 5.87 -3.30
N ALA A 83 -11.27 6.93 -3.45
CA ALA A 83 -10.85 7.77 -2.32
C ALA A 83 -12.03 8.52 -1.69
N VAL A 84 -12.95 9.01 -2.51
CA VAL A 84 -14.18 9.65 -2.04
C VAL A 84 -15.08 8.65 -1.31
N LEU A 85 -15.30 7.46 -1.90
CA LEU A 85 -16.12 6.40 -1.28
C LEU A 85 -15.53 5.90 0.04
N SER A 86 -14.21 5.90 0.18
CA SER A 86 -13.54 5.56 1.43
C SER A 86 -13.88 6.51 2.58
N MET A 87 -14.31 7.73 2.27
CA MET A 87 -14.73 8.75 3.26
C MET A 87 -16.24 8.75 3.56
N LEU A 88 -17.05 7.95 2.85
CA LEU A 88 -18.49 7.87 3.14
C LEU A 88 -18.82 7.55 4.60
N PRO A 89 -18.12 6.62 5.29
CA PRO A 89 -18.38 6.38 6.71
C PRO A 89 -18.16 7.63 7.57
N VAL A 90 -17.13 8.42 7.27
CA VAL A 90 -16.82 9.66 7.98
C VAL A 90 -17.89 10.71 7.70
N ALA A 91 -18.28 10.87 6.43
CA ALA A 91 -19.35 11.79 6.02
C ALA A 91 -20.70 11.42 6.66
N LEU A 92 -21.04 10.13 6.80
CA LEU A 92 -22.23 9.65 7.50
C LEU A 92 -22.19 9.98 9.00
N LEU A 93 -21.04 9.76 9.68
CA LEU A 93 -20.88 10.14 11.09
C LEU A 93 -21.05 11.66 11.30
N ARG A 94 -20.52 12.45 10.35
CA ARG A 94 -20.66 13.91 10.38
C ARG A 94 -22.10 14.34 10.15
N SER A 95 -22.80 13.78 9.18
CA SER A 95 -24.22 14.07 8.90
C SER A 95 -25.14 13.66 10.05
N ALA A 96 -24.78 12.61 10.80
CA ALA A 96 -25.47 12.19 12.02
C ALA A 96 -25.12 13.03 13.26
N GLY A 97 -24.23 14.04 13.14
CA GLY A 97 -23.82 14.89 14.26
C GLY A 97 -22.90 14.22 15.27
N LEU A 98 -22.39 13.01 14.97
CA LEU A 98 -21.51 12.26 15.88
C LEU A 98 -20.07 12.80 15.90
N ILE A 99 -19.64 13.46 14.84
CA ILE A 99 -18.35 14.16 14.73
C ILE A 99 -18.57 15.54 14.09
N GLN A 100 -17.75 16.52 14.51
CA GLN A 100 -17.86 17.90 14.00
C GLN A 100 -16.78 18.22 12.97
N SER A 101 -15.54 17.75 13.20
CA SER A 101 -14.38 17.98 12.33
C SER A 101 -13.94 16.70 11.63
N PHE A 102 -13.07 16.85 10.62
CA PHE A 102 -12.47 15.71 9.94
C PHE A 102 -11.51 14.96 10.87
N PRO A 103 -11.71 13.64 11.09
CA PRO A 103 -10.95 12.90 12.08
C PRO A 103 -9.61 12.35 11.51
N GLY A 104 -8.82 13.19 10.82
CA GLY A 104 -7.60 12.77 10.12
C GLY A 104 -6.63 12.00 11.00
N ARG A 105 -6.42 12.43 12.27
CA ARG A 105 -5.57 11.74 13.25
C ARG A 105 -6.07 10.33 13.58
N VAL A 106 -7.39 10.18 13.76
CA VAL A 106 -8.00 8.88 14.08
C VAL A 106 -7.90 7.96 12.88
N LEU A 107 -8.17 8.45 11.67
CA LEU A 107 -8.04 7.67 10.43
C LEU A 107 -6.59 7.20 10.22
N ALA A 108 -5.61 8.09 10.38
CA ALA A 108 -4.19 7.75 10.29
C ALA A 108 -3.80 6.67 11.29
N ALA A 109 -4.25 6.79 12.55
CA ALA A 109 -4.01 5.82 13.60
C ALA A 109 -4.64 4.45 13.30
N LEU A 110 -5.90 4.43 12.84
CA LEU A 110 -6.58 3.19 12.46
C LEU A 110 -5.88 2.50 11.28
N ILE A 111 -5.49 3.26 10.26
CA ILE A 111 -4.75 2.73 9.11
C ILE A 111 -3.42 2.14 9.57
N ALA A 112 -2.64 2.85 10.39
CA ALA A 112 -1.37 2.36 10.92
C ALA A 112 -1.54 1.05 11.71
N GLY A 113 -2.52 0.99 12.61
CA GLY A 113 -2.82 -0.21 13.40
C GLY A 113 -3.22 -1.40 12.52
N LEU A 114 -4.13 -1.19 11.56
CA LEU A 114 -4.56 -2.25 10.63
C LEU A 114 -3.42 -2.73 9.71
N CYS A 115 -2.56 -1.83 9.24
CA CYS A 115 -1.36 -2.21 8.49
C CYS A 115 -0.45 -3.11 9.32
N VAL A 116 -0.15 -2.75 10.58
CA VAL A 116 0.68 -3.56 11.49
C VAL A 116 0.06 -4.94 11.70
N TYR A 117 -1.26 -5.02 11.85
CA TYR A 117 -1.96 -6.30 11.95
C TYR A 117 -1.69 -7.19 10.73
N PHE A 118 -1.94 -6.67 9.52
CA PHE A 118 -1.75 -7.45 8.29
C PHE A 118 -0.28 -7.78 8.02
N PHE A 119 0.66 -6.87 8.29
CA PHE A 119 2.08 -7.14 8.19
C PHE A 119 2.55 -8.23 9.15
N PHE A 120 2.03 -8.25 10.38
CA PHE A 120 2.33 -9.33 11.33
C PHE A 120 1.80 -10.68 10.84
N GLN A 121 0.58 -10.72 10.32
CA GLN A 121 -0.01 -11.94 9.76
C GLN A 121 0.76 -12.46 8.54
N LEU A 122 1.23 -11.56 7.67
CA LEU A 122 2.10 -11.91 6.54
C LEU A 122 3.44 -12.45 7.06
N ALA A 123 4.10 -11.77 8.00
CA ALA A 123 5.36 -12.24 8.59
C ALA A 123 5.22 -13.63 9.22
N LYS A 124 4.13 -13.87 9.95
CA LYS A 124 3.81 -15.17 10.53
C LYS A 124 3.78 -16.28 9.46
N ALA A 125 3.08 -16.04 8.37
CA ALA A 125 2.88 -17.04 7.34
C ALA A 125 4.17 -17.43 6.61
N PHE A 126 5.10 -16.48 6.43
CA PHE A 126 6.39 -16.73 5.74
C PHE A 126 7.47 -17.31 6.65
N GLN A 127 7.28 -17.29 7.96
CA GLN A 127 8.23 -17.81 8.95
C GLN A 127 7.75 -19.09 9.66
N ALA A 128 6.58 -19.62 9.32
CA ALA A 128 5.97 -20.77 9.98
C ALA A 128 6.81 -22.07 9.86
N ASP A 129 7.73 -22.16 8.87
CA ASP A 129 8.52 -23.36 8.63
C ASP A 129 9.72 -23.53 9.58
N TYR A 130 9.94 -22.60 10.53
CA TYR A 130 11.10 -22.61 11.43
C TYR A 130 10.68 -22.91 12.89
N SER A 131 10.31 -24.14 13.16
CA SER A 131 9.71 -24.57 14.43
C SER A 131 10.62 -24.61 15.68
N SER A 132 11.94 -24.41 15.54
CA SER A 132 12.87 -24.68 16.64
C SER A 132 13.37 -23.49 17.47
N LEU A 133 12.98 -22.25 17.17
CA LEU A 133 13.49 -21.02 17.81
C LEU A 133 12.38 -19.97 18.06
N GLU A 134 11.32 -20.37 18.73
CA GLU A 134 10.07 -19.56 18.85
C GLU A 134 10.25 -18.11 19.30
N SER A 135 11.05 -17.82 20.33
CA SER A 135 11.15 -16.46 20.87
C SER A 135 11.88 -15.47 19.96
N LYS A 136 13.00 -15.87 19.36
CA LYS A 136 13.77 -14.99 18.44
C LYS A 136 13.07 -14.82 17.10
N SER A 137 12.30 -15.81 16.66
CA SER A 137 11.45 -15.74 15.49
C SER A 137 10.29 -14.76 15.72
N LEU A 138 9.65 -14.78 16.89
CA LEU A 138 8.60 -13.85 17.26
C LEU A 138 9.10 -12.40 17.31
N ALA A 139 10.27 -12.14 17.91
CA ALA A 139 10.87 -10.81 17.95
C ALA A 139 11.11 -10.26 16.53
N ARG A 140 11.57 -11.09 15.59
CA ARG A 140 11.73 -10.69 14.19
C ARG A 140 10.40 -10.36 13.53
N ARG A 141 9.34 -11.15 13.75
CA ARG A 141 8.00 -10.88 13.21
C ARG A 141 7.44 -9.55 13.71
N ILE A 142 7.63 -9.25 14.99
CA ILE A 142 7.22 -7.99 15.61
C ILE A 142 7.98 -6.82 14.95
N MET A 143 9.29 -6.91 14.86
CA MET A 143 10.13 -5.89 14.23
C MET A 143 9.72 -5.65 12.78
N LEU A 144 9.55 -6.71 11.99
CA LEU A 144 9.13 -6.60 10.59
C LEU A 144 7.73 -5.99 10.47
N ALA A 145 6.78 -6.36 11.34
CA ALA A 145 5.43 -5.80 11.31
C ALA A 145 5.40 -4.29 11.61
N LEU A 146 6.27 -3.82 12.50
CA LEU A 146 6.38 -2.41 12.87
C LEU A 146 7.19 -1.59 11.86
N PHE A 147 8.11 -2.22 11.12
CA PHE A 147 9.02 -1.53 10.21
C PHE A 147 8.33 -0.67 9.15
N PRO A 148 7.31 -1.13 8.37
CA PRO A 148 6.70 -0.32 7.34
C PRO A 148 5.99 0.93 7.87
N ILE A 149 5.61 0.94 9.15
CA ILE A 149 4.89 2.05 9.78
C ILE A 149 5.84 3.00 10.50
N PHE A 150 6.73 2.48 11.34
CA PHE A 150 7.59 3.31 12.19
C PHE A 150 9.03 3.43 11.69
N GLY A 151 9.52 2.45 10.95
CA GLY A 151 10.87 2.43 10.39
C GLY A 151 10.97 3.03 8.99
N THR A 152 9.89 3.62 8.47
CA THR A 152 9.84 4.27 7.16
C THR A 152 9.15 5.63 7.24
N TRP A 153 9.27 6.40 6.18
CA TRP A 153 8.63 7.71 6.00
C TRP A 153 7.09 7.69 6.09
N THR A 154 6.48 6.51 6.24
CA THR A 154 5.04 6.36 6.50
C THR A 154 4.65 7.10 7.78
N TRP A 155 5.46 7.01 8.83
CA TRP A 155 5.15 7.62 10.13
C TRP A 155 4.93 9.14 9.99
N CYS A 156 5.91 9.84 9.43
CA CYS A 156 5.82 11.28 9.22
C CYS A 156 4.68 11.64 8.25
N ASN A 157 4.69 11.06 7.03
CA ASN A 157 3.75 11.47 6.00
C ASN A 157 2.28 11.15 6.34
N LEU A 158 1.97 9.94 6.80
CA LEU A 158 0.61 9.62 7.20
C LEU A 158 0.17 10.43 8.43
N GLY A 159 1.12 10.85 9.28
CA GLY A 159 0.89 11.70 10.45
C GLY A 159 0.34 13.10 10.13
N PHE A 160 0.46 13.60 8.90
CA PHE A 160 -0.21 14.83 8.48
C PHE A 160 -1.75 14.72 8.46
N GLY A 161 -2.28 13.52 8.28
CA GLY A 161 -3.73 13.25 8.39
C GLY A 161 -4.61 13.90 7.34
N GLY A 162 -4.08 14.55 6.32
CA GLY A 162 -4.84 15.14 5.22
C GLY A 162 -5.28 14.11 4.16
N ALA A 163 -6.14 14.50 3.23
CA ALA A 163 -6.72 13.61 2.23
C ALA A 163 -5.67 12.86 1.39
N TRP A 164 -4.59 13.53 0.97
CA TRP A 164 -3.51 12.91 0.20
C TRP A 164 -2.80 11.80 0.97
N GLN A 165 -2.54 12.06 2.26
CA GLN A 165 -1.84 11.11 3.12
C GLN A 165 -2.74 9.94 3.53
N ILE A 166 -4.02 10.23 3.81
CA ILE A 166 -5.01 9.18 4.09
C ILE A 166 -5.22 8.28 2.87
N ALA A 167 -5.30 8.84 1.65
CA ALA A 167 -5.40 8.06 0.43
C ALA A 167 -4.17 7.14 0.22
N LEU A 168 -2.95 7.63 0.46
CA LEU A 168 -1.74 6.80 0.45
C LEU A 168 -1.77 5.70 1.52
N GLY A 169 -2.21 6.04 2.73
CA GLY A 169 -2.36 5.08 3.81
C GLY A 169 -3.39 3.99 3.51
N LEU A 170 -4.54 4.36 2.93
CA LEU A 170 -5.56 3.40 2.50
C LEU A 170 -5.07 2.52 1.34
N ALA A 171 -4.27 3.07 0.43
CA ALA A 171 -3.62 2.32 -0.63
C ALA A 171 -2.62 1.29 -0.06
N LEU A 172 -1.80 1.69 0.92
CA LEU A 172 -0.88 0.80 1.65
C LEU A 172 -1.65 -0.33 2.35
N LEU A 173 -2.70 0.01 3.10
CA LEU A 173 -3.56 -0.95 3.80
C LEU A 173 -4.23 -1.91 2.82
N GLY A 174 -4.82 -1.38 1.75
CA GLY A 174 -5.51 -2.17 0.73
C GLY A 174 -4.58 -3.18 0.05
N GLN A 175 -3.36 -2.75 -0.37
CA GLN A 175 -2.39 -3.68 -0.96
C GLN A 175 -1.92 -4.74 0.04
N THR A 176 -1.63 -4.35 1.29
CA THR A 176 -1.17 -5.28 2.32
C THR A 176 -2.24 -6.34 2.62
N ALA A 177 -3.51 -5.91 2.75
CA ALA A 177 -4.65 -6.81 2.92
C ALA A 177 -4.89 -7.69 1.68
N ALA A 178 -4.76 -7.14 0.46
CA ALA A 178 -4.88 -7.90 -0.77
C ALA A 178 -3.82 -9.01 -0.85
N LEU A 179 -2.57 -8.73 -0.50
CA LEU A 179 -1.51 -9.73 -0.41
C LEU A 179 -1.83 -10.78 0.66
N TYR A 180 -2.33 -10.38 1.84
CA TYR A 180 -2.76 -11.32 2.88
C TYR A 180 -3.86 -12.26 2.40
N PHE A 181 -4.93 -11.73 1.80
CA PHE A 181 -6.04 -12.54 1.27
C PHE A 181 -5.67 -13.28 -0.03
N THR A 182 -4.57 -12.94 -0.66
CA THR A 182 -4.03 -13.71 -1.79
C THR A 182 -3.10 -14.82 -1.32
N LEU A 183 -2.20 -14.57 -0.37
CA LEU A 183 -1.09 -15.47 -0.04
C LEU A 183 -1.31 -16.30 1.22
N VAL A 184 -1.95 -15.72 2.25
CA VAL A 184 -2.06 -16.34 3.59
C VAL A 184 -3.43 -16.97 3.79
N ARG A 185 -4.49 -16.17 3.68
CA ARG A 185 -5.88 -16.64 3.84
C ARG A 185 -6.64 -16.46 2.53
N PRO A 186 -6.52 -17.39 1.60
CA PRO A 186 -7.08 -17.23 0.28
C PRO A 186 -8.57 -16.95 0.30
N SER A 187 -8.92 -15.76 -0.15
CA SER A 187 -10.30 -15.34 -0.36
C SER A 187 -10.32 -14.37 -1.54
N PRO A 188 -10.73 -14.84 -2.73
CA PRO A 188 -10.71 -14.02 -3.94
C PRO A 188 -11.53 -12.74 -3.77
N PHE A 189 -12.70 -12.81 -3.14
CA PHE A 189 -13.55 -11.64 -2.90
C PHE A 189 -12.84 -10.60 -2.01
N PHE A 190 -12.31 -11.00 -0.85
CA PHE A 190 -11.63 -10.06 0.04
C PHE A 190 -10.30 -9.55 -0.53
N ALA A 191 -9.59 -10.36 -1.32
CA ALA A 191 -8.41 -9.90 -2.04
C ALA A 191 -8.79 -8.84 -3.09
N GLY A 192 -9.86 -9.08 -3.86
CA GLY A 192 -10.39 -8.13 -4.84
C GLY A 192 -10.89 -6.84 -4.19
N ALA A 193 -11.67 -6.93 -3.12
CA ALA A 193 -12.15 -5.75 -2.38
C ALA A 193 -11.00 -4.94 -1.79
N SER A 194 -9.99 -5.60 -1.22
CA SER A 194 -8.78 -4.94 -0.71
C SER A 194 -7.96 -4.29 -1.82
N PHE A 195 -7.84 -4.96 -2.98
CA PHE A 195 -7.19 -4.38 -4.16
C PHE A 195 -7.99 -3.19 -4.71
N ALA A 196 -9.33 -3.25 -4.70
CA ALA A 196 -10.18 -2.11 -5.06
C ALA A 196 -9.98 -0.92 -4.12
N LEU A 197 -9.86 -1.15 -2.81
CA LEU A 197 -9.49 -0.11 -1.85
C LEU A 197 -8.13 0.50 -2.20
N ALA A 198 -7.16 -0.31 -2.60
CA ALA A 198 -5.82 0.15 -2.94
C ALA A 198 -5.84 1.06 -4.18
N PHE A 199 -6.26 0.55 -5.35
CA PHE A 199 -6.23 1.34 -6.58
C PHE A 199 -7.29 2.45 -6.61
N GLY A 200 -8.38 2.28 -5.89
CA GLY A 200 -9.41 3.30 -5.73
C GLY A 200 -8.91 4.56 -5.01
N ASN A 201 -7.86 4.43 -4.20
CA ASN A 201 -7.17 5.54 -3.56
C ASN A 201 -5.92 6.00 -4.34
N ARG A 202 -5.26 5.07 -5.06
CA ARG A 202 -4.05 5.34 -5.85
C ARG A 202 -4.13 4.54 -7.15
N THR A 203 -4.59 5.17 -8.21
CA THR A 203 -4.92 4.53 -9.49
C THR A 203 -3.76 3.85 -10.20
N GLU A 204 -2.53 4.32 -9.98
CA GLU A 204 -1.31 3.71 -10.48
C GLU A 204 -1.13 2.24 -10.05
N LEU A 205 -1.77 1.82 -8.96
CA LEU A 205 -1.73 0.45 -8.49
C LEU A 205 -2.40 -0.56 -9.42
N LEU A 206 -3.25 -0.11 -10.34
CA LEU A 206 -3.83 -0.98 -11.38
C LEU A 206 -2.76 -1.73 -12.18
N ILE A 207 -1.55 -1.17 -12.33
CA ILE A 207 -0.45 -1.83 -13.04
C ILE A 207 -0.02 -3.15 -12.39
N THR A 208 -0.30 -3.33 -11.09
CA THR A 208 0.01 -4.55 -10.34
C THR A 208 -1.07 -5.64 -10.46
N PHE A 209 -2.21 -5.34 -11.07
CA PHE A 209 -3.32 -6.27 -11.23
C PHE A 209 -2.91 -7.64 -11.81
N PRO A 210 -2.12 -7.71 -12.91
CA PRO A 210 -1.69 -8.99 -13.47
C PRO A 210 -0.89 -9.86 -12.48
N LEU A 211 -0.17 -9.22 -11.54
CA LEU A 211 0.62 -9.94 -10.55
C LEU A 211 -0.27 -10.66 -9.52
N TYR A 212 -1.40 -10.07 -9.13
CA TYR A 212 -2.38 -10.75 -8.27
C TYR A 212 -3.00 -11.94 -8.98
N LEU A 213 -3.34 -11.81 -10.28
CA LEU A 213 -3.83 -12.93 -11.08
C LEU A 213 -2.80 -14.06 -11.17
N TYR A 214 -1.54 -13.70 -11.40
CA TYR A 214 -0.44 -14.66 -11.43
C TYR A 214 -0.27 -15.38 -10.08
N LEU A 215 -0.31 -14.65 -8.96
CA LEU A 215 -0.23 -15.24 -7.62
C LEU A 215 -1.39 -16.21 -7.33
N PHE A 216 -2.60 -15.88 -7.77
CA PHE A 216 -3.74 -16.79 -7.69
C PHE A 216 -3.57 -18.00 -8.60
N TRP A 217 -3.03 -17.79 -9.81
CA TRP A 217 -2.84 -18.87 -10.78
C TRP A 217 -1.83 -19.91 -10.32
N GLN A 218 -0.75 -19.49 -9.67
CA GLN A 218 0.30 -20.40 -9.18
C GLN A 218 -0.12 -21.27 -7.99
N ARG A 219 -1.31 -21.04 -7.41
CA ARG A 219 -1.76 -21.88 -6.29
C ARG A 219 -2.20 -23.24 -6.77
N PRO A 220 -1.65 -24.32 -6.17
CA PRO A 220 -2.23 -25.65 -6.33
C PRO A 220 -3.65 -25.65 -5.75
N ASN A 221 -4.59 -26.27 -6.44
CA ASN A 221 -5.96 -26.43 -5.95
C ASN A 221 -5.94 -27.10 -4.58
N GLY A 222 -6.28 -26.32 -3.54
CA GLY A 222 -6.68 -26.77 -2.22
C GLY A 222 -5.70 -27.57 -1.39
N LYS A 223 -4.54 -26.99 -1.01
CA LYS A 223 -3.87 -27.22 0.30
C LYS A 223 -2.58 -26.43 0.31
N LEU A 224 -2.34 -25.65 1.35
CA LEU A 224 -0.99 -25.34 1.83
C LEU A 224 -0.38 -26.68 2.32
N GLN A 225 0.11 -27.48 1.40
CA GLN A 225 1.07 -28.51 1.76
C GLN A 225 2.41 -27.78 1.90
N GLY A 226 2.95 -27.79 3.10
CA GLY A 226 4.37 -27.64 3.32
C GLY A 226 5.07 -28.62 2.38
N ALA A 227 5.55 -28.11 1.24
CA ALA A 227 6.35 -28.88 0.33
C ALA A 227 7.76 -28.96 0.94
N ALA A 228 7.93 -29.84 1.92
CA ALA A 228 9.18 -30.53 2.06
C ALA A 228 9.41 -31.24 0.73
N VAL A 229 10.30 -30.71 -0.08
CA VAL A 229 10.85 -31.45 -1.22
C VAL A 229 11.62 -32.61 -0.61
N SER A 230 10.99 -33.78 -0.57
CA SER A 230 11.68 -35.03 -0.34
C SER A 230 12.57 -35.30 -1.56
N PRO A 231 13.91 -35.35 -1.40
CA PRO A 231 14.78 -35.82 -2.46
C PRO A 231 14.66 -37.34 -2.50
N GLY A 232 14.09 -37.87 -3.55
CA GLY A 232 14.17 -39.30 -3.81
C GLY A 232 12.84 -40.02 -4.03
N THR A 233 12.23 -39.80 -5.19
CA THR A 233 11.43 -40.85 -5.82
C THR A 233 11.89 -40.94 -7.27
N SER A 234 12.81 -41.86 -7.51
CA SER A 234 13.15 -42.32 -8.85
C SER A 234 11.91 -42.96 -9.44
N VAL A 235 11.26 -42.27 -10.36
CA VAL A 235 10.21 -42.86 -11.21
C VAL A 235 10.91 -43.82 -12.16
N ALA A 236 10.65 -45.11 -12.00
CA ALA A 236 11.05 -46.13 -12.95
C ALA A 236 10.51 -45.76 -14.34
N LEU A 237 11.41 -45.57 -15.28
CA LEU A 237 11.12 -45.40 -16.70
C LEU A 237 10.54 -46.73 -17.23
N GLY A 238 9.20 -46.82 -17.29
CA GLY A 238 8.55 -47.81 -18.12
C GLY A 238 8.68 -47.39 -19.58
N GLU A 239 9.22 -48.28 -20.42
CA GLU A 239 9.28 -48.14 -21.87
C GLU A 239 7.88 -47.97 -22.45
N GLY A 240 7.50 -46.78 -22.85
CA GLY A 240 6.27 -46.46 -23.53
C GLY A 240 6.47 -45.32 -24.49
N GLY A 241 6.35 -45.55 -25.78
CA GLY A 241 6.61 -44.64 -26.87
C GLY A 241 5.95 -43.28 -26.70
N SER A 242 6.68 -42.23 -27.06
CA SER A 242 6.23 -40.83 -27.04
C SER A 242 4.97 -40.67 -27.90
N PRO A 243 3.89 -40.04 -27.40
CA PRO A 243 2.72 -39.76 -28.19
C PRO A 243 3.03 -38.84 -29.37
N PRO A 244 2.35 -38.96 -30.51
CA PRO A 244 2.60 -38.09 -31.66
C PRO A 244 2.38 -36.62 -31.32
N PRO A 245 3.11 -35.67 -31.95
CA PRO A 245 3.09 -34.24 -31.59
C PRO A 245 1.71 -33.60 -31.56
N GLN A 246 0.79 -34.08 -32.39
CA GLN A 246 -0.61 -33.63 -32.43
C GLN A 246 -1.42 -34.03 -31.18
N ALA A 247 -1.15 -35.21 -30.61
CA ALA A 247 -1.82 -35.68 -29.40
C ALA A 247 -1.29 -34.90 -28.15
N ALA A 248 -0.02 -34.61 -28.10
CA ALA A 248 0.58 -33.80 -27.03
C ALA A 248 0.01 -32.34 -26.99
N ASN A 249 -0.19 -31.74 -28.18
CA ASN A 249 -0.84 -30.44 -28.29
C ASN A 249 -2.32 -30.43 -27.90
N ALA A 250 -3.04 -31.51 -28.20
CA ALA A 250 -4.45 -31.66 -27.83
C ALA A 250 -4.62 -31.92 -26.32
N ILE A 251 -3.72 -32.69 -25.72
CA ILE A 251 -3.70 -32.93 -24.26
C ILE A 251 -3.38 -31.61 -23.53
N GLY A 252 -2.35 -30.88 -23.94
CA GLY A 252 -2.00 -29.60 -23.35
C GLY A 252 -3.10 -28.54 -23.45
N ARG A 253 -3.84 -28.47 -24.58
CA ARG A 253 -5.01 -27.58 -24.73
C ARG A 253 -6.18 -27.99 -23.84
N ARG A 254 -6.44 -29.29 -23.64
CA ARG A 254 -7.49 -29.79 -22.75
C ARG A 254 -7.16 -29.53 -21.29
N GLU A 255 -5.91 -29.72 -20.88
CA GLU A 255 -5.46 -29.41 -19.51
C GLU A 255 -5.51 -27.92 -19.22
N LEU A 256 -5.08 -27.07 -20.17
CA LEU A 256 -5.20 -25.63 -20.07
C LEU A 256 -6.67 -25.18 -19.97
N GLY A 257 -7.55 -25.77 -20.78
CA GLY A 257 -9.00 -25.48 -20.77
C GLY A 257 -9.65 -25.87 -19.44
N ARG A 258 -9.32 -27.04 -18.88
CA ARG A 258 -9.80 -27.45 -17.55
C ARG A 258 -9.29 -26.56 -16.45
N GLY A 259 -8.00 -26.19 -16.46
CA GLY A 259 -7.41 -25.26 -15.50
C GLY A 259 -8.06 -23.88 -15.53
N LEU A 260 -8.41 -23.36 -16.71
CA LEU A 260 -9.14 -22.11 -16.87
C LEU A 260 -10.56 -22.22 -16.31
N GLN A 261 -11.31 -23.28 -16.65
CA GLN A 261 -12.69 -23.47 -16.22
C GLN A 261 -12.80 -23.60 -14.69
N GLU A 262 -11.88 -24.28 -14.04
CA GLU A 262 -11.83 -24.41 -12.57
C GLU A 262 -11.50 -23.09 -11.86
N LYS A 263 -10.72 -22.19 -12.49
CA LYS A 263 -10.29 -20.92 -11.91
C LYS A 263 -11.19 -19.73 -12.27
N THR A 264 -12.08 -19.89 -13.26
CA THR A 264 -13.01 -18.84 -13.68
C THR A 264 -13.87 -18.27 -12.54
N PRO A 265 -14.51 -19.09 -11.66
CA PRO A 265 -15.29 -18.54 -10.54
C PRO A 265 -14.46 -17.73 -9.57
N MET A 266 -13.21 -18.15 -9.34
CA MET A 266 -12.27 -17.42 -8.48
C MET A 266 -11.91 -16.07 -9.08
N LEU A 267 -11.66 -16.00 -10.39
CA LEU A 267 -11.35 -14.76 -11.11
C LEU A 267 -12.55 -13.80 -11.11
N ILE A 268 -13.76 -14.30 -11.38
CA ILE A 268 -14.99 -13.50 -11.32
C ILE A 268 -15.17 -12.91 -9.91
N CYS A 269 -14.99 -13.74 -8.88
CA CYS A 269 -15.12 -13.32 -7.50
C CYS A 269 -14.07 -12.26 -7.13
N PHE A 270 -12.82 -12.38 -7.58
CA PHE A 270 -11.78 -11.39 -7.39
C PHE A 270 -12.08 -10.09 -8.13
N LEU A 271 -12.55 -10.19 -9.38
CA LEU A 271 -12.81 -9.03 -10.25
C LEU A 271 -14.07 -8.25 -9.87
N SER A 272 -15.02 -8.87 -9.15
CA SER A 272 -16.34 -8.29 -8.90
C SER A 272 -16.27 -6.85 -8.34
N VAL A 273 -15.51 -6.63 -7.26
CA VAL A 273 -15.38 -5.29 -6.66
C VAL A 273 -14.47 -4.36 -7.47
N PRO A 274 -13.26 -4.80 -7.93
CA PRO A 274 -12.41 -3.97 -8.79
C PRO A 274 -13.09 -3.48 -10.07
N ALA A 275 -13.76 -4.37 -10.80
CA ALA A 275 -14.43 -4.00 -12.04
C ALA A 275 -15.60 -3.03 -11.79
N THR A 276 -16.39 -3.28 -10.74
CA THR A 276 -17.48 -2.37 -10.34
C THR A 276 -16.93 -0.99 -10.02
N LEU A 277 -15.86 -0.89 -9.21
CA LEU A 277 -15.26 0.41 -8.88
C LEU A 277 -14.67 1.10 -10.10
N ALA A 278 -14.03 0.37 -11.01
CA ALA A 278 -13.48 0.94 -12.25
C ALA A 278 -14.59 1.53 -13.14
N LEU A 279 -15.71 0.80 -13.33
CA LEU A 279 -16.85 1.28 -14.09
C LEU A 279 -17.52 2.50 -13.44
N LEU A 280 -17.71 2.47 -12.11
CA LEU A 280 -18.25 3.61 -11.38
C LEU A 280 -17.32 4.83 -11.45
N THR A 281 -15.99 4.61 -11.39
CA THR A 281 -15.01 5.70 -11.54
C THR A 281 -15.06 6.30 -12.93
N ALA A 282 -15.15 5.47 -13.98
CA ALA A 282 -15.29 5.95 -15.35
C ALA A 282 -16.57 6.78 -15.54
N ALA A 283 -17.71 6.29 -15.01
CA ALA A 283 -18.99 7.02 -15.04
C ALA A 283 -18.92 8.34 -14.24
N TYR A 284 -18.27 8.33 -13.08
CA TYR A 284 -18.07 9.51 -12.24
C TYR A 284 -17.19 10.57 -12.93
N ASN A 285 -16.10 10.12 -13.61
CA ASN A 285 -15.24 11.02 -14.37
C ASN A 285 -16.00 11.64 -15.55
N PHE A 286 -16.74 10.81 -16.31
CA PHE A 286 -17.55 11.28 -17.43
C PHE A 286 -18.60 12.32 -16.99
N ALA A 287 -19.28 12.04 -15.87
CA ALA A 287 -20.31 12.95 -15.35
C ALA A 287 -19.75 14.29 -14.82
N ARG A 288 -18.42 14.38 -14.56
CA ARG A 288 -17.77 15.62 -14.08
C ARG A 288 -17.10 16.40 -15.21
N PHE A 289 -16.41 15.67 -16.12
CA PHE A 289 -15.45 16.25 -17.05
C PHE A 289 -15.64 15.78 -18.50
N ASP A 290 -16.77 15.16 -18.83
CA ASP A 290 -17.10 14.60 -20.16
C ASP A 290 -16.05 13.61 -20.71
N SER A 291 -15.23 13.02 -19.83
CA SER A 291 -14.18 12.08 -20.19
C SER A 291 -14.04 11.00 -19.12
N ILE A 292 -14.04 9.74 -19.53
CA ILE A 292 -13.83 8.61 -18.61
C ILE A 292 -12.41 8.53 -18.05
N PHE A 293 -11.45 9.16 -18.72
CA PHE A 293 -10.03 9.15 -18.35
C PHE A 293 -9.56 10.43 -17.68
N ASP A 294 -10.42 11.46 -17.58
CA ASP A 294 -10.07 12.70 -16.92
C ASP A 294 -10.38 12.62 -15.42
N PHE A 295 -9.34 12.63 -14.60
CA PHE A 295 -9.45 12.69 -13.15
C PHE A 295 -9.48 14.12 -12.61
N GLY A 296 -9.42 15.13 -13.50
CA GLY A 296 -9.50 16.54 -13.16
C GLY A 296 -8.20 17.18 -12.67
N TYR A 297 -7.10 16.43 -12.54
CA TYR A 297 -5.86 16.95 -11.95
C TYR A 297 -5.31 18.17 -12.69
N ILE A 298 -5.41 18.20 -14.02
CA ILE A 298 -4.97 19.33 -14.87
C ILE A 298 -5.87 20.56 -14.71
N HIS A 299 -7.07 20.40 -14.16
CA HIS A 299 -8.03 21.49 -13.94
C HIS A 299 -7.87 22.15 -12.57
N ILE A 300 -6.97 21.64 -11.70
CA ILE A 300 -6.64 22.31 -10.45
C ILE A 300 -6.02 23.67 -10.79
N PRO A 301 -6.51 24.77 -10.20
CA PRO A 301 -6.00 26.11 -10.49
C PRO A 301 -4.48 26.19 -10.30
N ALA A 302 -3.80 26.78 -11.29
CA ALA A 302 -2.34 26.98 -11.35
C ALA A 302 -1.47 25.71 -11.48
N VAL A 303 -1.99 24.48 -11.26
CA VAL A 303 -1.18 23.25 -11.34
C VAL A 303 -0.54 23.08 -12.72
N ALA A 304 -1.28 23.32 -13.81
CA ALA A 304 -0.73 23.22 -15.16
C ALA A 304 0.39 24.24 -15.45
N GLN A 305 0.51 25.30 -14.64
CA GLN A 305 1.53 26.34 -14.76
C GLN A 305 2.78 26.04 -13.92
N GLU A 306 2.73 25.05 -13.05
CA GLU A 306 3.88 24.66 -12.24
C GLU A 306 5.02 24.12 -13.13
N PRO A 307 6.28 24.47 -12.84
CA PRO A 307 7.43 24.02 -13.63
C PRO A 307 7.55 22.50 -13.77
N TRP A 308 7.01 21.76 -12.80
CA TRP A 308 7.02 20.30 -12.77
C TRP A 308 6.19 19.67 -13.89
N TYR A 309 5.15 20.36 -14.36
CA TYR A 309 4.18 19.82 -15.34
C TYR A 309 4.32 20.39 -16.74
N GLN A 310 5.40 21.13 -17.04
CA GLN A 310 5.65 21.68 -18.38
C GLN A 310 5.71 20.61 -19.49
N HIS A 311 5.94 19.34 -19.13
CA HIS A 311 5.93 18.19 -20.04
C HIS A 311 4.74 17.25 -19.80
N GLY A 312 3.69 17.70 -19.09
CA GLY A 312 2.52 16.92 -18.71
C GLY A 312 2.65 16.25 -17.34
N LEU A 313 1.57 15.63 -16.90
CA LEU A 313 1.50 14.98 -15.58
C LEU A 313 2.46 13.79 -15.46
N PHE A 314 2.68 13.06 -16.54
CA PHE A 314 3.60 11.94 -16.64
C PHE A 314 4.54 12.15 -17.80
N SER A 315 5.84 12.15 -17.54
CA SER A 315 6.87 12.42 -18.55
C SER A 315 8.15 11.67 -18.25
N ILE A 316 8.82 11.20 -19.31
CA ILE A 316 10.16 10.62 -19.18
C ILE A 316 11.21 11.66 -18.75
N GLN A 317 10.96 12.95 -19.01
CA GLN A 317 11.83 14.05 -18.57
C GLN A 317 11.84 14.23 -17.05
N ALA A 318 10.79 13.77 -16.33
CA ALA A 318 10.75 13.79 -14.88
C ALA A 318 11.64 12.71 -14.22
N ILE A 319 11.98 11.64 -14.95
CA ILE A 319 12.68 10.47 -14.42
C ILE A 319 14.00 10.82 -13.73
N PRO A 320 14.94 11.59 -14.35
CA PRO A 320 16.24 11.86 -13.71
C PRO A 320 16.10 12.56 -12.37
N TRP A 321 15.20 13.54 -12.27
CA TRP A 321 14.96 14.29 -11.05
C TRP A 321 14.32 13.41 -9.97
N ASN A 322 13.34 12.61 -10.32
CA ASN A 322 12.67 11.70 -9.38
C ASN A 322 13.60 10.57 -8.90
N ILE A 323 14.48 10.05 -9.76
CA ILE A 323 15.55 9.12 -9.36
C ILE A 323 16.45 9.79 -8.31
N TYR A 324 16.92 11.01 -8.59
CA TYR A 324 17.78 11.74 -7.66
C TYR A 324 17.09 11.93 -6.32
N THR A 325 15.88 12.47 -6.32
CA THR A 325 15.10 12.73 -5.09
C THR A 325 14.85 11.45 -4.29
N MET A 326 14.42 10.40 -4.96
CA MET A 326 14.03 9.14 -4.30
C MET A 326 15.22 8.34 -3.79
N LEU A 327 16.37 8.36 -4.48
CA LEU A 327 17.49 7.48 -4.17
C LEU A 327 18.71 8.18 -3.56
N PHE A 328 18.97 9.44 -3.90
CA PHE A 328 20.23 10.10 -3.64
C PHE A 328 20.15 11.41 -2.86
N GLN A 329 19.00 12.07 -2.81
CA GLN A 329 18.85 13.35 -2.12
C GLN A 329 19.18 13.22 -0.64
N GLY A 330 20.12 14.06 -0.16
CA GLY A 330 20.63 14.07 1.19
C GLY A 330 19.72 14.81 2.18
N LEU A 331 20.17 14.85 3.44
CA LEU A 331 19.68 15.74 4.48
C LEU A 331 20.46 17.05 4.43
N GLU A 332 19.86 18.12 4.92
CA GLU A 332 20.48 19.44 5.03
C GLU A 332 21.14 19.62 6.41
N SER A 333 22.30 20.26 6.47
CA SER A 333 22.94 20.69 7.72
C SER A 333 22.31 21.98 8.21
N ILE A 334 22.07 22.07 9.52
CA ILE A 334 21.58 23.28 10.21
C ILE A 334 22.43 23.56 11.46
N ASP A 335 22.48 24.82 11.92
CA ASP A 335 23.37 25.24 13.01
C ASP A 335 22.80 25.00 14.42
N TYR A 336 21.61 24.44 14.54
CA TYR A 336 20.93 24.16 15.80
C TYR A 336 20.51 22.69 15.90
N PHE A 337 20.20 22.24 17.11
CA PHE A 337 19.76 20.86 17.34
C PHE A 337 18.51 20.51 16.49
N PRO A 338 18.49 19.35 15.80
CA PRO A 338 19.42 18.21 15.84
C PRO A 338 20.60 18.29 14.83
N TYR A 339 20.96 19.44 14.31
CA TYR A 339 22.05 19.73 13.37
C TYR A 339 21.86 19.19 11.94
N ILE A 340 20.78 18.46 11.73
CA ILE A 340 20.35 17.95 10.43
C ILE A 340 18.85 18.09 10.31
N ARG A 341 18.38 18.36 9.09
CA ARG A 341 16.95 18.31 8.76
C ARG A 341 16.72 17.66 7.39
N PRO A 342 15.58 16.99 7.17
CA PRO A 342 15.17 16.62 5.83
C PRO A 342 14.74 17.88 5.06
N ASN A 343 14.97 17.87 3.74
CA ASN A 343 14.35 18.83 2.84
C ASN A 343 12.84 18.60 2.81
N GLY A 344 12.03 19.67 2.82
CA GLY A 344 10.57 19.58 2.79
C GLY A 344 10.01 18.98 1.48
N PHE A 345 10.83 18.84 0.44
CA PHE A 345 10.47 18.22 -0.85
C PHE A 345 10.98 16.79 -1.00
N GLY A 346 11.64 16.24 -0.01
CA GLY A 346 12.04 14.83 0.04
C GLY A 346 13.49 14.59 0.42
N CYS A 347 13.81 13.34 0.60
CA CYS A 347 15.16 12.79 0.72
C CYS A 347 15.16 11.31 0.33
N SER A 348 16.38 10.74 0.19
CA SER A 348 16.55 9.33 -0.17
C SER A 348 15.77 8.39 0.75
N ILE A 349 15.04 7.43 0.14
CA ILE A 349 14.33 6.37 0.89
C ILE A 349 15.31 5.50 1.68
N PHE A 350 16.55 5.33 1.22
CA PHE A 350 17.60 4.59 1.93
C PHE A 350 18.18 5.37 3.10
N LEU A 351 18.27 6.70 3.00
CA LEU A 351 18.63 7.55 4.14
C LEU A 351 17.51 7.59 5.18
N ALA A 352 16.26 7.72 4.74
CA ALA A 352 15.11 7.68 5.64
C ALA A 352 14.95 6.33 6.33
N SER A 353 15.33 5.24 5.65
CA SER A 353 15.11 3.87 6.13
C SER A 353 16.31 2.98 5.76
N PRO A 354 17.45 3.03 6.47
CA PRO A 354 18.61 2.20 6.18
C PRO A 354 18.34 0.69 6.22
N PHE A 355 17.30 0.25 6.89
CA PHE A 355 16.83 -1.13 6.89
C PHE A 355 16.52 -1.65 5.47
N LEU A 356 16.20 -0.77 4.53
CA LEU A 356 15.96 -1.12 3.12
C LEU A 356 17.21 -1.69 2.41
N CYS A 357 18.42 -1.47 2.91
CA CYS A 357 19.62 -2.11 2.38
C CYS A 357 19.52 -3.65 2.42
N LEU A 358 18.67 -4.21 3.27
CA LEU A 358 18.44 -5.64 3.38
C LEU A 358 17.60 -6.24 2.24
N LEU A 359 17.00 -5.42 1.38
CA LEU A 359 16.24 -5.85 0.19
C LEU A 359 17.07 -6.68 -0.79
N PHE A 360 18.38 -6.42 -0.83
CA PHE A 360 19.29 -7.06 -1.78
C PHE A 360 19.77 -8.45 -1.35
N ARG A 361 19.24 -8.98 -0.23
CA ARG A 361 19.52 -10.37 0.20
C ARG A 361 19.04 -11.36 -0.84
N GLN A 362 19.76 -12.49 -0.94
CA GLN A 362 19.43 -13.55 -1.89
C GLN A 362 18.31 -14.45 -1.33
N GLY A 363 17.52 -15.04 -2.25
CA GLY A 363 16.52 -16.06 -1.95
C GLY A 363 15.08 -15.59 -2.04
N GLY A 364 14.14 -16.46 -1.68
CA GLY A 364 12.73 -16.19 -1.52
C GLY A 364 11.82 -16.56 -2.71
N ARG A 365 10.71 -17.22 -2.39
CA ARG A 365 9.71 -17.74 -3.36
C ARG A 365 9.08 -16.65 -4.21
N TYR A 366 8.85 -15.47 -3.64
CA TYR A 366 8.13 -14.36 -4.31
C TYR A 366 9.05 -13.25 -4.81
N LYS A 367 10.37 -13.48 -4.83
CA LYS A 367 11.37 -12.49 -5.18
C LYS A 367 11.11 -11.82 -6.53
N VAL A 368 10.87 -12.62 -7.57
CA VAL A 368 10.65 -12.10 -8.93
C VAL A 368 9.38 -11.24 -8.99
N VAL A 369 8.28 -11.75 -8.45
CA VAL A 369 6.99 -11.02 -8.47
C VAL A 369 7.09 -9.71 -7.71
N ALA A 370 7.72 -9.72 -6.53
CA ALA A 370 7.88 -8.51 -5.73
C ALA A 370 8.79 -7.48 -6.43
N TRP A 371 9.91 -7.90 -7.03
CA TRP A 371 10.77 -7.00 -7.80
C TRP A 371 10.09 -6.46 -9.06
N VAL A 372 9.29 -7.27 -9.76
CA VAL A 372 8.48 -6.80 -10.91
C VAL A 372 7.47 -5.75 -10.45
N ALA A 373 6.77 -5.98 -9.35
CA ALA A 373 5.83 -5.00 -8.79
C ALA A 373 6.53 -3.69 -8.41
N ILE A 374 7.66 -3.79 -7.69
CA ILE A 374 8.46 -2.63 -7.30
C ILE A 374 8.94 -1.87 -8.53
N ALA A 375 9.48 -2.56 -9.55
CA ALA A 375 9.98 -1.93 -10.76
C ALA A 375 8.86 -1.20 -11.53
N LEU A 376 7.73 -1.86 -11.76
CA LEU A 376 6.58 -1.27 -12.47
C LEU A 376 6.07 -0.01 -11.76
N LEU A 377 5.84 -0.10 -10.46
CA LEU A 377 5.38 1.05 -9.67
C LEU A 377 6.43 2.16 -9.62
N THR A 378 7.70 1.82 -9.44
CA THR A 378 8.79 2.81 -9.39
C THR A 378 8.90 3.59 -10.70
N VAL A 379 8.78 2.92 -11.86
CA VAL A 379 8.81 3.61 -13.16
C VAL A 379 7.65 4.62 -13.25
N VAL A 380 6.44 4.23 -12.85
CA VAL A 380 5.29 5.16 -12.85
C VAL A 380 5.53 6.35 -11.91
N LEU A 381 6.08 6.09 -10.70
CA LEU A 381 6.40 7.15 -9.76
C LEU A 381 7.47 8.11 -10.30
N TRP A 382 8.50 7.58 -10.99
CA TRP A 382 9.54 8.42 -11.60
C TRP A 382 9.06 9.21 -12.79
N MET A 383 8.05 8.73 -13.51
CA MET A 383 7.44 9.47 -14.62
C MET A 383 6.50 10.59 -14.17
N HIS A 384 6.04 10.57 -12.92
CA HIS A 384 5.16 11.63 -12.39
C HIS A 384 5.91 12.96 -12.34
N GLY A 385 5.34 14.04 -12.90
CA GLY A 385 6.01 15.33 -13.04
C GLY A 385 6.55 15.89 -11.74
N ASN A 386 5.73 15.85 -10.68
CA ASN A 386 6.10 16.35 -9.35
C ASN A 386 6.57 15.21 -8.44
N PRO A 387 7.78 15.25 -7.83
CA PRO A 387 8.26 14.24 -6.88
C PRO A 387 7.42 14.17 -5.59
N GLY A 388 6.51 15.10 -5.42
CA GLY A 388 5.71 15.36 -4.23
C GLY A 388 6.17 16.66 -3.59
N SER A 389 5.21 17.43 -3.05
CA SER A 389 5.50 18.61 -2.26
C SER A 389 5.21 18.32 -0.78
N TRP A 390 5.91 19.02 0.12
CA TRP A 390 5.71 18.91 1.55
C TRP A 390 5.62 17.46 2.05
N GLN A 391 6.77 16.82 2.11
CA GLN A 391 6.89 15.41 2.45
C GLN A 391 8.22 15.10 3.13
N PHE A 392 8.24 14.09 3.98
CA PHE A 392 9.47 13.44 4.40
C PHE A 392 9.80 12.29 3.45
N SER A 393 11.02 12.25 2.96
CA SER A 393 11.48 11.28 1.96
C SER A 393 10.61 11.32 0.68
N TYR A 394 10.34 10.20 0.06
CA TYR A 394 9.52 10.11 -1.14
C TYR A 394 8.15 9.49 -0.81
N ARG A 395 7.16 10.33 -0.43
CA ARG A 395 5.88 9.85 0.12
C ARG A 395 5.15 8.86 -0.77
N TYR A 396 5.21 9.06 -2.09
CA TYR A 396 4.53 8.16 -3.02
C TYR A 396 5.11 6.74 -3.00
N ALA A 397 6.38 6.55 -2.60
CA ALA A 397 6.97 5.23 -2.44
C ALA A 397 6.37 4.39 -1.29
N MET A 398 5.42 4.93 -0.51
CA MET A 398 4.63 4.14 0.45
C MET A 398 3.92 2.97 -0.24
N ILE A 399 3.50 3.13 -1.50
CA ILE A 399 2.84 2.07 -2.26
C ILE A 399 3.77 0.89 -2.62
N LEU A 400 5.09 1.05 -2.50
CA LEU A 400 6.07 -0.02 -2.70
C LEU A 400 6.20 -0.92 -1.46
N LEU A 401 5.88 -0.40 -0.27
CA LEU A 401 6.16 -1.07 1.01
C LEU A 401 5.56 -2.47 1.15
N PRO A 402 4.36 -2.80 0.66
CA PRO A 402 3.85 -4.16 0.73
C PRO A 402 4.69 -5.19 -0.04
N TRP A 403 5.21 -4.81 -1.21
CA TRP A 403 6.08 -5.65 -2.02
C TRP A 403 7.50 -5.73 -1.46
N ILE A 404 8.03 -4.60 -0.96
CA ILE A 404 9.26 -4.51 -0.18
C ILE A 404 9.19 -5.44 1.03
N PHE A 405 8.08 -5.43 1.75
CA PHE A 405 7.85 -6.29 2.90
C PHE A 405 7.92 -7.78 2.55
N LEU A 406 7.36 -8.19 1.40
CA LEU A 406 7.51 -9.57 0.93
C LEU A 406 8.98 -9.97 0.73
N LEU A 407 9.81 -9.08 0.18
CA LEU A 407 11.25 -9.34 0.01
C LEU A 407 11.95 -9.47 1.36
N LEU A 408 11.72 -8.54 2.29
CA LEU A 408 12.34 -8.54 3.62
C LEU A 408 11.95 -9.77 4.44
N THR A 409 10.71 -10.23 4.29
CA THR A 409 10.18 -11.37 5.03
C THR A 409 10.66 -12.69 4.43
N ALA A 410 10.60 -12.84 3.11
CA ALA A 410 10.93 -14.07 2.42
C ALA A 410 12.45 -14.33 2.28
N ASN A 411 13.28 -13.28 2.28
CA ASN A 411 14.72 -13.34 2.03
C ASN A 411 15.58 -13.22 3.31
N GLY A 412 14.95 -13.12 4.46
CA GLY A 412 15.64 -12.91 5.72
C GLY A 412 15.94 -14.20 6.51
N PRO A 413 16.74 -14.10 7.57
CA PRO A 413 17.00 -15.21 8.48
C PRO A 413 15.73 -15.64 9.23
N ALA A 414 15.73 -16.86 9.75
CA ALA A 414 14.64 -17.36 10.58
C ALA A 414 14.47 -16.57 11.89
N THR A 415 15.57 -16.05 12.42
CA THR A 415 15.62 -15.32 13.69
C THR A 415 16.17 -13.93 13.50
N ILE A 416 15.82 -13.03 14.43
CA ILE A 416 16.34 -11.66 14.41
C ILE A 416 17.86 -11.65 14.49
N SER A 417 18.51 -10.87 13.64
CA SER A 417 19.96 -10.67 13.62
C SER A 417 20.34 -9.31 14.19
N VAL A 418 21.59 -9.15 14.65
CA VAL A 418 22.12 -7.87 15.13
C VAL A 418 22.01 -6.80 14.04
N ALA A 419 22.36 -7.14 12.80
CA ALA A 419 22.26 -6.21 11.66
C ALA A 419 20.83 -5.73 11.43
N GLU A 420 19.83 -6.63 11.49
CA GLU A 420 18.42 -6.23 11.38
C GLU A 420 18.00 -5.31 12.52
N THR A 421 18.38 -5.64 13.76
CA THR A 421 18.04 -4.81 14.93
C THR A 421 18.67 -3.43 14.85
N SER A 422 19.95 -3.34 14.50
CA SER A 422 20.68 -2.07 14.39
C SER A 422 20.11 -1.20 13.27
N LEU A 423 19.90 -1.74 12.07
CA LEU A 423 19.35 -0.98 10.94
C LEU A 423 17.89 -0.57 11.21
N PHE A 424 17.10 -1.40 11.88
CA PHE A 424 15.75 -1.02 12.29
C PHE A 424 15.76 0.11 13.32
N ALA A 425 16.63 0.03 14.34
CA ALA A 425 16.76 1.08 15.36
C ALA A 425 17.17 2.43 14.74
N VAL A 426 18.13 2.42 13.81
CA VAL A 426 18.54 3.63 13.08
C VAL A 426 17.39 4.17 12.24
N SER A 427 16.69 3.30 11.48
CA SER A 427 15.53 3.70 10.69
C SER A 427 14.42 4.31 11.56
N LEU A 428 14.14 3.70 12.71
CA LEU A 428 13.17 4.19 13.69
C LEU A 428 13.55 5.57 14.22
N ALA A 429 14.82 5.78 14.60
CA ALA A 429 15.31 7.04 15.12
C ALA A 429 15.21 8.17 14.08
N ILE A 430 15.59 7.92 12.82
CA ILE A 430 15.50 8.90 11.73
C ILE A 430 14.04 9.29 11.48
N ASN A 431 13.12 8.30 11.43
CA ASN A 431 11.72 8.58 11.18
C ASN A 431 11.03 9.26 12.37
N ALA A 432 11.41 8.94 13.61
CA ALA A 432 10.95 9.64 14.80
C ALA A 432 11.40 11.10 14.80
N MET A 433 12.69 11.37 14.49
CA MET A 433 13.24 12.71 14.36
C MET A 433 12.52 13.52 13.28
N ALA A 434 12.34 12.95 12.08
CA ALA A 434 11.64 13.61 10.99
C ALA A 434 10.18 13.91 11.37
N THR A 435 9.48 12.95 12.00
CA THR A 435 8.11 13.15 12.47
C THR A 435 8.04 14.31 13.48
N TRP A 436 9.00 14.39 14.40
CA TRP A 436 9.08 15.48 15.35
C TRP A 436 9.35 16.83 14.65
N GLN A 437 10.32 16.90 13.72
CA GLN A 437 10.66 18.14 13.01
C GLN A 437 9.49 18.66 12.16
N PHE A 438 8.79 17.77 11.43
CA PHE A 438 7.68 18.17 10.55
C PHE A 438 6.39 18.51 11.30
N LEU A 439 6.07 17.78 12.37
CA LEU A 439 4.76 17.87 13.02
C LEU A 439 4.77 18.69 14.31
N TRP A 440 5.91 18.80 14.99
CA TRP A 440 5.98 19.36 16.34
C TRP A 440 6.91 20.56 16.47
N THR A 441 7.60 20.95 15.40
CA THR A 441 8.46 22.12 15.37
C THR A 441 8.14 22.99 14.16
N ASP A 442 8.71 24.21 14.14
CA ASP A 442 8.65 25.11 12.98
C ASP A 442 9.94 25.02 12.14
N GLN A 443 10.76 23.96 12.33
CA GLN A 443 12.04 23.81 11.63
C GLN A 443 11.88 23.53 10.14
N ILE A 444 10.78 22.89 9.78
CA ILE A 444 10.40 22.59 8.39
C ILE A 444 9.01 23.15 8.18
N GLN A 445 8.91 24.17 7.35
CA GLN A 445 7.63 24.81 6.99
C GLN A 445 7.39 24.69 5.49
N PRO A 446 6.11 24.60 5.03
CA PRO A 446 5.76 24.58 3.63
C PRO A 446 6.11 25.86 2.90
#